data_33c8cf947495fbd9a09519a67f31daf5
#
_entry.id   33c8cf947495fbd9a09519a67f31daf5
#
_cell.length_a   1.000
_cell.length_b   1.000
_cell.length_c   1.000
_cell.angle_alpha   90.00
_cell.angle_beta   90.00
_cell.angle_gamma   90.00
#
_symmetry.space_group_name_H-M   'P 1'
#
loop_
_entity.id
_entity.type
_entity.pdbx_description
1 polymer ?
#
loop_
_entity_poly.entity_id
_entity_poly.type
_entity_poly.pdbx_seq_one_letter_code
_entity_poly.pdbx_strand_id
1 'polypeptide(L)'
;MVQKKYQVISSQREIRNTLKAIEKAGGKAEYLSVDITDTVLLESKLADVIERFGVITGIIHGAGNLADKRIEKKSIQDFENVYAAKVKGLENLLRCVPASQLQYLVLFSSVVGFYGNVGQSDYAIANEILNKSAHLIKHNYPNCHVMAINWGPWEIGMVSPELKKAFAEKCIEVIPVETGTQILIDELNTANQDAVQLVIGSPLIYVPATLSNDLKTYRIKRQLTLAENPFLQDHVIASRPVLPATCGLLWMTNACEQIYPGFTAFSSPNFKVLKGIIFDESLINEYVLEIQELAKHHNQEIEFAAKISSKTSDGKIRYHFSANLILKREIPAPPSYGSLNFNQDEELLKTNQELYQVNDCSLFHGITFQGVKSVLNISHNQITIECYLTEPTAQQKGQFTFQTFNPYISDVQIHSLWIWTQYFHQ
;
A
#
# COMPACT_ATOMS: atom_id res chain seq x y z
N MET A 1 -20.47 -36.11 -19.91
CA MET A 1 -21.30 -36.75 -18.85
C MET A 1 -20.45 -37.20 -17.65
N VAL A 2 -19.35 -37.92 -17.83
CA VAL A 2 -18.46 -38.40 -16.74
C VAL A 2 -17.87 -37.23 -15.91
N GLN A 3 -17.38 -36.19 -16.56
CA GLN A 3 -16.75 -35.06 -15.91
C GLN A 3 -17.72 -34.26 -15.00
N LYS A 4 -18.98 -34.07 -15.41
CA LYS A 4 -20.02 -33.45 -14.56
C LYS A 4 -20.35 -34.30 -13.32
N LYS A 5 -20.44 -35.61 -13.48
CA LYS A 5 -20.67 -36.54 -12.35
C LYS A 5 -19.49 -36.55 -11.39
N TYR A 6 -18.27 -36.50 -11.90
CA TYR A 6 -17.06 -36.43 -11.07
C TYR A 6 -17.04 -35.12 -10.24
N GLN A 7 -17.35 -33.97 -10.86
CA GLN A 7 -17.43 -32.70 -10.17
C GLN A 7 -18.45 -32.70 -9.03
N VAL A 8 -19.66 -33.24 -9.26
CA VAL A 8 -20.69 -33.34 -8.23
C VAL A 8 -20.23 -34.20 -7.05
N ILE A 9 -19.60 -35.37 -7.33
CA ILE A 9 -19.09 -36.24 -6.26
C ILE A 9 -17.95 -35.57 -5.50
N SER A 10 -17.05 -34.88 -6.19
CA SER A 10 -15.95 -34.15 -5.55
C SER A 10 -16.48 -33.06 -4.64
N SER A 11 -17.41 -32.21 -5.11
CA SER A 11 -18.02 -31.14 -4.29
C SER A 11 -18.74 -31.69 -3.06
N GLN A 12 -19.51 -32.79 -3.20
CA GLN A 12 -20.17 -33.41 -2.05
C GLN A 12 -19.17 -33.94 -1.03
N ARG A 13 -18.03 -34.46 -1.48
CA ARG A 13 -16.96 -34.92 -0.59
C ARG A 13 -16.27 -33.76 0.14
N GLU A 14 -16.00 -32.71 -0.56
CA GLU A 14 -15.42 -31.48 0.03
C GLU A 14 -16.34 -30.89 1.09
N ILE A 15 -17.64 -30.71 0.81
CA ILE A 15 -18.64 -30.23 1.77
C ILE A 15 -18.64 -31.12 3.02
N ARG A 16 -18.73 -32.45 2.84
CA ARG A 16 -18.74 -33.39 3.95
C ARG A 16 -17.47 -33.34 4.81
N ASN A 17 -16.31 -33.19 4.16
CA ASN A 17 -15.04 -33.07 4.88
C ASN A 17 -14.96 -31.76 5.65
N THR A 18 -15.44 -30.66 5.10
CA THR A 18 -15.49 -29.36 5.78
C THR A 18 -16.39 -29.39 7.01
N LEU A 19 -17.61 -29.95 6.88
CA LEU A 19 -18.53 -30.10 8.03
C LEU A 19 -17.88 -30.92 9.16
N LYS A 20 -17.26 -32.07 8.81
CA LYS A 20 -16.55 -32.91 9.79
C LYS A 20 -15.36 -32.19 10.44
N ALA A 21 -14.63 -31.37 9.69
CA ALA A 21 -13.50 -30.61 10.24
C ALA A 21 -13.97 -29.58 11.25
N ILE A 22 -15.09 -28.89 10.98
CA ILE A 22 -15.69 -27.92 11.90
C ILE A 22 -16.20 -28.61 13.18
N GLU A 23 -16.90 -29.75 13.03
CA GLU A 23 -17.36 -30.54 14.18
C GLU A 23 -16.19 -31.02 15.04
N LYS A 24 -15.11 -31.52 14.41
CA LYS A 24 -13.89 -31.96 15.10
C LYS A 24 -13.21 -30.83 15.85
N ALA A 25 -13.31 -29.61 15.36
CA ALA A 25 -12.80 -28.40 16.03
C ALA A 25 -13.74 -27.87 17.12
N GLY A 26 -14.87 -28.56 17.42
CA GLY A 26 -15.85 -28.17 18.45
C GLY A 26 -16.89 -27.17 17.96
N GLY A 27 -16.89 -26.82 16.68
CA GLY A 27 -17.89 -25.95 16.07
C GLY A 27 -19.13 -26.72 15.61
N LYS A 28 -20.18 -25.96 15.23
CA LYS A 28 -21.38 -26.51 14.57
C LYS A 28 -21.46 -25.93 13.17
N ALA A 29 -21.82 -26.72 12.19
CA ALA A 29 -21.96 -26.27 10.81
C ALA A 29 -23.15 -26.93 10.13
N GLU A 30 -23.81 -26.18 9.29
CA GLU A 30 -24.89 -26.64 8.42
C GLU A 30 -24.63 -26.20 6.99
N TYR A 31 -24.88 -27.06 6.03
CA TYR A 31 -24.76 -26.74 4.61
C TYR A 31 -26.13 -26.46 4.01
N LEU A 32 -26.27 -25.29 3.40
CA LEU A 32 -27.44 -24.87 2.66
C LEU A 32 -27.10 -24.76 1.16
N SER A 33 -27.80 -25.52 0.33
CA SER A 33 -27.69 -25.40 -1.12
C SER A 33 -28.64 -24.30 -1.60
N VAL A 34 -28.11 -23.12 -1.90
CA VAL A 34 -28.88 -21.97 -2.38
C VAL A 34 -28.03 -21.16 -3.36
N ASP A 35 -28.66 -20.65 -4.41
CA ASP A 35 -28.07 -19.65 -5.27
C ASP A 35 -28.26 -18.27 -4.60
N ILE A 36 -27.16 -17.63 -4.21
CA ILE A 36 -27.19 -16.33 -3.55
C ILE A 36 -27.69 -15.19 -4.46
N THR A 37 -27.82 -15.44 -5.77
CA THR A 37 -28.42 -14.49 -6.73
C THR A 37 -29.93 -14.58 -6.78
N ASP A 38 -30.52 -15.68 -6.27
CA ASP A 38 -31.97 -15.85 -6.08
C ASP A 38 -32.40 -15.25 -4.74
N THR A 39 -32.85 -14.00 -4.80
CA THR A 39 -33.22 -13.23 -3.62
C THR A 39 -34.31 -13.89 -2.78
N VAL A 40 -35.36 -14.44 -3.42
CA VAL A 40 -36.53 -15.00 -2.72
C VAL A 40 -36.14 -16.29 -1.97
N LEU A 41 -35.39 -17.18 -2.64
CA LEU A 41 -34.93 -18.41 -2.03
C LEU A 41 -33.93 -18.13 -0.90
N LEU A 42 -33.01 -17.18 -1.11
CA LEU A 42 -32.02 -16.79 -0.09
C LEU A 42 -32.69 -16.22 1.15
N GLU A 43 -33.63 -15.28 0.99
CA GLU A 43 -34.41 -14.70 2.11
C GLU A 43 -35.12 -15.77 2.92
N SER A 44 -35.81 -16.70 2.25
CA SER A 44 -36.54 -17.80 2.93
C SER A 44 -35.58 -18.71 3.71
N LYS A 45 -34.42 -19.07 3.11
CA LYS A 45 -33.43 -19.95 3.76
C LYS A 45 -32.73 -19.28 4.94
N LEU A 46 -32.38 -18.01 4.82
CA LEU A 46 -31.74 -17.30 5.92
C LEU A 46 -32.71 -16.94 7.04
N ALA A 47 -34.00 -16.71 6.76
CA ALA A 47 -35.02 -16.56 7.78
C ALA A 47 -35.15 -17.80 8.67
N ASP A 48 -35.19 -19.01 8.05
CA ASP A 48 -35.18 -20.30 8.78
C ASP A 48 -33.93 -20.48 9.65
N VAL A 49 -32.75 -20.07 9.12
CA VAL A 49 -31.49 -20.10 9.89
C VAL A 49 -31.54 -19.16 11.08
N ILE A 50 -32.00 -17.92 10.90
CA ILE A 50 -32.11 -16.92 11.97
C ILE A 50 -33.09 -17.38 13.05
N GLU A 51 -34.21 -17.97 12.67
CA GLU A 51 -35.18 -18.53 13.62
C GLU A 51 -34.55 -19.63 14.48
N ARG A 52 -33.74 -20.52 13.89
CA ARG A 52 -33.16 -21.67 14.61
C ARG A 52 -31.87 -21.34 15.39
N PHE A 53 -31.06 -20.44 14.90
CA PHE A 53 -29.71 -20.18 15.44
C PHE A 53 -29.53 -18.77 15.99
N GLY A 54 -30.48 -17.87 15.78
CA GLY A 54 -30.37 -16.47 16.18
C GLY A 54 -29.68 -15.58 15.13
N VAL A 55 -29.27 -14.41 15.57
CA VAL A 55 -28.74 -13.36 14.69
C VAL A 55 -27.43 -13.78 14.05
N ILE A 56 -27.30 -13.56 12.74
CA ILE A 56 -26.03 -13.73 12.02
C ILE A 56 -25.14 -12.51 12.31
N THR A 57 -23.96 -12.76 12.86
CA THR A 57 -23.01 -11.71 13.28
C THR A 57 -21.81 -11.55 12.35
N GLY A 58 -21.63 -12.46 11.39
CA GLY A 58 -20.52 -12.38 10.45
C GLY A 58 -20.86 -12.95 9.08
N ILE A 59 -20.29 -12.36 8.02
CA ILE A 59 -20.38 -12.84 6.65
C ILE A 59 -18.98 -12.96 6.07
N ILE A 60 -18.67 -14.13 5.49
CA ILE A 60 -17.53 -14.32 4.60
C ILE A 60 -18.07 -14.59 3.20
N HIS A 61 -17.99 -13.59 2.31
CA HIS A 61 -18.50 -13.68 0.94
C HIS A 61 -17.39 -14.15 0.00
N GLY A 62 -17.37 -15.45 -0.28
CA GLY A 62 -16.41 -16.10 -1.17
C GLY A 62 -17.01 -16.56 -2.52
N ALA A 63 -18.27 -16.25 -2.81
CA ALA A 63 -18.89 -16.67 -4.06
C ALA A 63 -18.25 -15.98 -5.28
N GLY A 64 -18.15 -16.69 -6.39
CA GLY A 64 -17.60 -16.15 -7.64
C GLY A 64 -17.61 -17.16 -8.76
N ASN A 65 -17.70 -16.66 -9.99
CA ASN A 65 -17.62 -17.39 -11.24
C ASN A 65 -16.51 -16.81 -12.12
N LEU A 66 -16.03 -17.60 -13.08
CA LEU A 66 -15.09 -17.17 -14.10
C LEU A 66 -15.72 -17.34 -15.50
N ALA A 67 -15.49 -16.37 -16.38
CA ALA A 67 -15.87 -16.40 -17.78
C ALA A 67 -14.75 -15.78 -18.64
N ASP A 68 -13.52 -16.28 -18.48
CA ASP A 68 -12.30 -15.71 -19.03
C ASP A 68 -12.33 -15.70 -20.56
N LYS A 69 -12.44 -14.53 -21.13
CA LYS A 69 -12.41 -14.25 -22.57
C LYS A 69 -11.90 -12.83 -22.81
N ARG A 70 -11.19 -12.62 -23.91
CA ARG A 70 -10.87 -11.26 -24.34
C ARG A 70 -12.14 -10.44 -24.55
N ILE A 71 -12.07 -9.14 -24.30
CA ILE A 71 -13.25 -8.27 -24.28
C ILE A 71 -14.03 -8.28 -25.60
N GLU A 72 -13.34 -8.42 -26.74
CA GLU A 72 -13.96 -8.52 -28.06
C GLU A 72 -14.73 -9.84 -28.31
N LYS A 73 -14.53 -10.85 -27.46
CA LYS A 73 -15.20 -12.16 -27.52
C LYS A 73 -16.15 -12.41 -26.34
N LYS A 74 -16.22 -11.45 -25.43
CA LYS A 74 -17.03 -11.57 -24.22
C LYS A 74 -18.49 -11.22 -24.52
N SER A 75 -19.42 -12.09 -24.13
CA SER A 75 -20.85 -11.83 -24.22
C SER A 75 -21.37 -11.10 -22.97
N ILE A 76 -22.53 -10.46 -23.09
CA ILE A 76 -23.24 -9.86 -21.93
C ILE A 76 -23.52 -10.94 -20.88
N GLN A 77 -23.90 -12.14 -21.30
CA GLN A 77 -24.18 -13.25 -20.39
C GLN A 77 -22.92 -13.69 -19.61
N ASP A 78 -21.73 -13.69 -20.23
CA ASP A 78 -20.47 -13.95 -19.53
C ASP A 78 -20.25 -12.93 -18.43
N PHE A 79 -20.45 -11.64 -18.73
CA PHE A 79 -20.33 -10.54 -17.78
C PHE A 79 -21.34 -10.68 -16.62
N GLU A 80 -22.61 -10.88 -16.94
CA GLU A 80 -23.67 -11.00 -15.94
C GLU A 80 -23.46 -12.17 -14.99
N ASN A 81 -23.00 -13.33 -15.49
CA ASN A 81 -22.72 -14.51 -14.68
C ASN A 81 -21.62 -14.25 -13.63
N VAL A 82 -20.58 -13.50 -13.99
CA VAL A 82 -19.48 -13.16 -13.07
C VAL A 82 -19.92 -12.07 -12.09
N TYR A 83 -20.57 -11.03 -12.61
CA TYR A 83 -21.08 -9.89 -11.83
C TYR A 83 -22.12 -10.34 -10.80
N ALA A 84 -23.09 -11.14 -11.20
CA ALA A 84 -24.18 -11.58 -10.34
C ALA A 84 -23.67 -12.34 -9.10
N ALA A 85 -22.75 -13.28 -9.28
CA ALA A 85 -22.23 -14.07 -8.16
C ALA A 85 -21.54 -13.21 -7.10
N LYS A 86 -20.78 -12.20 -7.50
CA LYS A 86 -20.03 -11.35 -6.57
C LYS A 86 -20.83 -10.16 -6.07
N VAL A 87 -21.37 -9.35 -6.98
CA VAL A 87 -21.97 -8.07 -6.62
C VAL A 87 -23.42 -8.23 -6.19
N LYS A 88 -24.27 -8.87 -7.03
CA LYS A 88 -25.67 -9.09 -6.67
C LYS A 88 -25.80 -10.04 -5.49
N GLY A 89 -24.89 -11.04 -5.39
CA GLY A 89 -24.83 -11.93 -4.23
C GLY A 89 -24.55 -11.17 -2.92
N LEU A 90 -23.61 -10.23 -2.92
CA LEU A 90 -23.34 -9.37 -1.77
C LEU A 90 -24.57 -8.50 -1.42
N GLU A 91 -25.19 -7.86 -2.41
CA GLU A 91 -26.41 -7.06 -2.19
C GLU A 91 -27.51 -7.86 -1.54
N ASN A 92 -27.77 -9.07 -2.03
CA ASN A 92 -28.79 -9.96 -1.49
C ASN A 92 -28.46 -10.42 -0.05
N LEU A 93 -27.19 -10.77 0.23
CA LEU A 93 -26.75 -11.12 1.58
C LEU A 93 -26.95 -9.96 2.56
N LEU A 94 -26.57 -8.74 2.18
CA LEU A 94 -26.75 -7.56 3.03
C LEU A 94 -28.20 -7.10 3.17
N ARG A 95 -29.09 -7.48 2.25
CA ARG A 95 -30.53 -7.30 2.40
C ARG A 95 -31.09 -8.21 3.47
N CYS A 96 -30.68 -9.50 3.48
CA CYS A 96 -31.12 -10.48 4.46
C CYS A 96 -30.48 -10.27 5.84
N VAL A 97 -29.23 -9.81 5.86
CA VAL A 97 -28.42 -9.64 7.06
C VAL A 97 -27.82 -8.21 7.03
N PRO A 98 -28.53 -7.23 7.62
CA PRO A 98 -28.09 -5.84 7.59
C PRO A 98 -26.70 -5.64 8.19
N ALA A 99 -25.86 -4.81 7.53
CA ALA A 99 -24.50 -4.55 7.98
C ALA A 99 -24.43 -3.92 9.40
N SER A 100 -25.50 -3.27 9.85
CA SER A 100 -25.60 -2.69 11.21
C SER A 100 -25.52 -3.72 12.34
N GLN A 101 -25.81 -4.99 12.07
CA GLN A 101 -25.75 -6.08 13.06
C GLN A 101 -24.48 -6.94 12.94
N LEU A 102 -23.67 -6.72 11.88
CA LEU A 102 -22.49 -7.53 11.65
C LEU A 102 -21.32 -7.05 12.53
N GLN A 103 -20.64 -8.03 13.12
CA GLN A 103 -19.32 -7.84 13.74
C GLN A 103 -18.21 -7.96 12.70
N TYR A 104 -18.38 -8.85 11.71
CA TYR A 104 -17.41 -9.13 10.66
C TYR A 104 -18.07 -9.17 9.27
N LEU A 105 -17.44 -8.53 8.31
CA LEU A 105 -17.74 -8.68 6.88
C LEU A 105 -16.45 -8.86 6.09
N VAL A 106 -16.20 -10.08 5.60
CA VAL A 106 -15.05 -10.41 4.80
C VAL A 106 -15.48 -10.64 3.36
N LEU A 107 -14.91 -9.87 2.43
CA LEU A 107 -15.16 -9.99 1.00
C LEU A 107 -13.94 -10.62 0.33
N PHE A 108 -14.10 -11.80 -0.25
CA PHE A 108 -13.06 -12.45 -1.05
C PHE A 108 -13.00 -11.79 -2.42
N SER A 109 -12.18 -10.77 -2.50
CA SER A 109 -11.81 -10.10 -3.73
C SER A 109 -10.64 -10.82 -4.41
N SER A 110 -9.98 -10.19 -5.35
CA SER A 110 -8.86 -10.74 -6.10
C SER A 110 -7.84 -9.66 -6.41
N VAL A 111 -6.56 -10.03 -6.49
CA VAL A 111 -5.50 -9.19 -7.06
C VAL A 111 -5.84 -8.69 -8.46
N VAL A 112 -6.69 -9.42 -9.20
CA VAL A 112 -7.21 -9.01 -10.49
C VAL A 112 -8.10 -7.77 -10.39
N GLY A 113 -8.84 -7.59 -9.30
CA GLY A 113 -9.58 -6.34 -9.02
C GLY A 113 -8.66 -5.15 -8.83
N PHE A 114 -7.45 -5.38 -8.30
CA PHE A 114 -6.47 -4.34 -8.03
C PHE A 114 -5.57 -4.02 -9.23
N TYR A 115 -5.04 -5.07 -9.91
CA TYR A 115 -4.08 -4.92 -11.02
C TYR A 115 -4.70 -5.07 -12.42
N GLY A 116 -5.91 -5.62 -12.52
CA GLY A 116 -6.46 -6.10 -13.79
C GLY A 116 -5.81 -7.40 -14.26
N ASN A 117 -6.41 -8.05 -15.26
CA ASN A 117 -5.81 -9.17 -15.99
C ASN A 117 -6.43 -9.30 -17.38
N VAL A 118 -5.63 -9.67 -18.36
CA VAL A 118 -6.09 -9.89 -19.75
C VAL A 118 -7.13 -11.01 -19.77
N GLY A 119 -8.29 -10.74 -20.38
CA GLY A 119 -9.39 -11.68 -20.48
C GLY A 119 -10.35 -11.71 -19.29
N GLN A 120 -10.08 -10.96 -18.23
CA GLN A 120 -10.84 -10.96 -16.97
C GLN A 120 -11.47 -9.59 -16.65
N SER A 121 -11.90 -8.80 -17.65
CA SER A 121 -12.47 -7.47 -17.43
C SER A 121 -13.71 -7.47 -16.54
N ASP A 122 -14.62 -8.44 -16.70
CA ASP A 122 -15.79 -8.66 -15.85
C ASP A 122 -15.40 -9.03 -14.42
N TYR A 123 -14.44 -9.94 -14.27
CA TYR A 123 -13.93 -10.40 -12.99
C TYR A 123 -13.18 -9.26 -12.25
N ALA A 124 -12.39 -8.46 -12.98
CA ALA A 124 -11.73 -7.29 -12.43
C ALA A 124 -12.73 -6.26 -11.90
N ILE A 125 -13.75 -5.92 -12.70
CA ILE A 125 -14.80 -4.98 -12.31
C ILE A 125 -15.56 -5.49 -11.08
N ALA A 126 -16.00 -6.75 -11.08
CA ALA A 126 -16.75 -7.31 -9.98
C ALA A 126 -15.96 -7.32 -8.65
N ASN A 127 -14.66 -7.66 -8.70
CA ASN A 127 -13.81 -7.63 -7.53
C ASN A 127 -13.50 -6.20 -7.05
N GLU A 128 -13.30 -5.24 -7.96
CA GLU A 128 -13.10 -3.85 -7.57
C GLU A 128 -14.37 -3.23 -6.95
N ILE A 129 -15.56 -3.63 -7.40
CA ILE A 129 -16.81 -3.24 -6.75
C ILE A 129 -16.86 -3.79 -5.32
N LEU A 130 -16.41 -5.03 -5.06
CA LEU A 130 -16.31 -5.53 -3.69
C LEU A 130 -15.35 -4.68 -2.84
N ASN A 131 -14.20 -4.30 -3.39
CA ASN A 131 -13.23 -3.42 -2.71
C ASN A 131 -13.88 -2.08 -2.31
N LYS A 132 -14.54 -1.41 -3.25
CA LYS A 132 -15.23 -0.13 -2.99
C LYS A 132 -16.41 -0.28 -2.03
N SER A 133 -17.15 -1.38 -2.12
CA SER A 133 -18.25 -1.71 -1.19
C SER A 133 -17.73 -1.87 0.24
N ALA A 134 -16.57 -2.52 0.43
CA ALA A 134 -15.97 -2.64 1.75
C ALA A 134 -15.68 -1.27 2.38
N HIS A 135 -15.06 -0.36 1.64
CA HIS A 135 -14.80 1.01 2.13
C HIS A 135 -16.09 1.76 2.48
N LEU A 136 -17.11 1.67 1.61
CA LEU A 136 -18.41 2.32 1.85
C LEU A 136 -19.09 1.76 3.10
N ILE A 137 -19.10 0.43 3.25
CA ILE A 137 -19.73 -0.23 4.41
C ILE A 137 -18.97 0.11 5.69
N LYS A 138 -17.62 0.08 5.68
CA LYS A 138 -16.83 0.48 6.86
C LYS A 138 -17.08 1.93 7.26
N HIS A 139 -17.20 2.83 6.29
CA HIS A 139 -17.52 4.23 6.54
C HIS A 139 -18.89 4.40 7.23
N ASN A 140 -19.91 3.67 6.74
CA ASN A 140 -21.26 3.75 7.27
C ASN A 140 -21.45 2.98 8.58
N TYR A 141 -20.68 1.93 8.80
CA TYR A 141 -20.74 1.03 9.96
C TYR A 141 -19.36 0.84 10.59
N PRO A 142 -18.80 1.85 11.25
CA PRO A 142 -17.42 1.84 11.73
C PRO A 142 -17.12 0.76 12.76
N ASN A 143 -18.14 0.29 13.47
CA ASN A 143 -18.02 -0.79 14.47
C ASN A 143 -17.96 -2.20 13.84
N CYS A 144 -18.31 -2.35 12.57
CA CYS A 144 -18.14 -3.61 11.85
C CYS A 144 -16.67 -3.75 11.39
N HIS A 145 -16.06 -4.90 11.65
CA HIS A 145 -14.74 -5.23 11.07
C HIS A 145 -14.95 -5.65 9.60
N VAL A 146 -14.78 -4.70 8.69
CA VAL A 146 -14.96 -4.91 7.25
C VAL A 146 -13.62 -5.02 6.56
N MET A 147 -13.43 -6.08 5.77
CA MET A 147 -12.24 -6.23 4.95
C MET A 147 -12.56 -6.82 3.59
N ALA A 148 -11.95 -6.29 2.54
CA ALA A 148 -11.86 -6.88 1.21
C ALA A 148 -10.45 -7.41 1.00
N ILE A 149 -10.31 -8.72 0.81
CA ILE A 149 -9.02 -9.35 0.62
C ILE A 149 -8.84 -9.67 -0.87
N ASN A 150 -7.90 -8.96 -1.49
CA ASN A 150 -7.50 -9.18 -2.87
C ASN A 150 -6.51 -10.36 -2.91
N TRP A 151 -7.06 -11.57 -2.96
CA TRP A 151 -6.28 -12.79 -2.99
C TRP A 151 -5.53 -12.97 -4.31
N GLY A 152 -4.27 -13.35 -4.24
CA GLY A 152 -3.56 -14.02 -5.33
C GLY A 152 -4.12 -15.42 -5.62
N PRO A 153 -3.53 -16.15 -6.57
CA PRO A 153 -3.98 -17.50 -6.90
C PRO A 153 -3.74 -18.45 -5.72
N TRP A 154 -4.77 -19.18 -5.32
CA TRP A 154 -4.65 -20.24 -4.32
C TRP A 154 -4.20 -21.55 -4.97
N GLU A 155 -3.55 -22.43 -4.21
CA GLU A 155 -3.13 -23.74 -4.70
C GLU A 155 -4.29 -24.69 -5.02
N ILE A 156 -5.51 -24.38 -4.56
CA ILE A 156 -6.74 -25.13 -4.77
C ILE A 156 -7.87 -24.24 -5.30
N GLY A 157 -9.00 -24.81 -5.63
CA GLY A 157 -10.21 -24.11 -6.06
C GLY A 157 -10.19 -23.81 -7.56
N MET A 158 -10.15 -22.53 -7.94
CA MET A 158 -10.24 -22.10 -9.34
C MET A 158 -8.96 -22.31 -10.16
N VAL A 159 -7.86 -22.72 -9.52
CA VAL A 159 -6.54 -22.87 -10.18
C VAL A 159 -6.33 -24.30 -10.63
N SER A 160 -6.36 -24.54 -11.96
CA SER A 160 -6.07 -25.84 -12.56
C SER A 160 -4.56 -26.17 -12.52
N PRO A 161 -4.17 -27.46 -12.72
CA PRO A 161 -2.76 -27.82 -12.83
C PRO A 161 -2.01 -27.08 -13.95
N GLU A 162 -2.68 -26.80 -15.06
CA GLU A 162 -2.14 -26.06 -16.20
C GLU A 162 -1.89 -24.58 -15.81
N LEU A 163 -2.83 -23.99 -15.07
CA LEU A 163 -2.67 -22.63 -14.55
C LEU A 163 -1.55 -22.54 -13.52
N LYS A 164 -1.38 -23.55 -12.65
CA LYS A 164 -0.23 -23.59 -11.72
C LYS A 164 1.09 -23.55 -12.46
N LYS A 165 1.23 -24.34 -13.55
CA LYS A 165 2.43 -24.33 -14.38
C LYS A 165 2.66 -22.96 -15.02
N ALA A 166 1.61 -22.35 -15.58
CA ALA A 166 1.69 -21.03 -16.19
C ALA A 166 2.05 -19.93 -15.17
N PHE A 167 1.60 -20.05 -13.92
CA PHE A 167 1.99 -19.15 -12.83
C PHE A 167 3.47 -19.33 -12.46
N ALA A 168 3.94 -20.58 -12.32
CA ALA A 168 5.34 -20.85 -12.03
C ALA A 168 6.28 -20.31 -13.10
N GLU A 169 5.92 -20.43 -14.40
CA GLU A 169 6.68 -19.85 -15.52
C GLU A 169 6.77 -18.31 -15.46
N LYS A 170 5.83 -17.65 -14.76
CA LYS A 170 5.78 -16.20 -14.54
C LYS A 170 6.30 -15.79 -13.17
N CYS A 171 6.90 -16.67 -12.41
CA CYS A 171 7.33 -16.45 -11.03
C CYS A 171 6.20 -15.97 -10.11
N ILE A 172 4.95 -16.40 -10.38
CA ILE A 172 3.80 -16.13 -9.51
C ILE A 172 3.62 -17.34 -8.59
N GLU A 173 3.79 -17.12 -7.30
CA GLU A 173 3.58 -18.16 -6.29
C GLU A 173 2.09 -18.31 -5.98
N VAL A 174 1.63 -19.55 -5.89
CA VAL A 174 0.27 -19.85 -5.42
C VAL A 174 0.24 -19.85 -3.90
N ILE A 175 -0.86 -19.37 -3.33
CA ILE A 175 -1.04 -19.31 -1.87
C ILE A 175 -1.39 -20.72 -1.35
N PRO A 176 -0.56 -21.32 -0.48
CA PRO A 176 -0.90 -22.58 0.20
C PRO A 176 -2.14 -22.40 1.08
N VAL A 177 -2.98 -23.45 1.17
CA VAL A 177 -4.23 -23.38 1.97
C VAL A 177 -3.96 -23.00 3.40
N GLU A 178 -2.96 -23.62 4.03
CA GLU A 178 -2.59 -23.36 5.43
C GLU A 178 -2.16 -21.90 5.64
N THR A 179 -1.34 -21.37 4.73
CA THR A 179 -0.88 -19.97 4.80
C THR A 179 -2.03 -18.99 4.63
N GLY A 180 -2.87 -19.19 3.60
CA GLY A 180 -3.99 -18.29 3.34
C GLY A 180 -5.06 -18.32 4.44
N THR A 181 -5.34 -19.48 5.01
CA THR A 181 -6.27 -19.60 6.14
C THR A 181 -5.70 -18.96 7.41
N GLN A 182 -4.38 -19.11 7.67
CA GLN A 182 -3.74 -18.47 8.81
C GLN A 182 -3.79 -16.94 8.68
N ILE A 183 -3.49 -16.38 7.51
CA ILE A 183 -3.60 -14.94 7.25
C ILE A 183 -5.04 -14.45 7.52
N LEU A 184 -6.06 -15.18 7.05
CA LEU A 184 -7.45 -14.82 7.33
C LEU A 184 -7.76 -14.81 8.84
N ILE A 185 -7.25 -15.78 9.58
CA ILE A 185 -7.43 -15.87 11.05
C ILE A 185 -6.72 -14.69 11.72
N ASP A 186 -5.50 -14.37 11.33
CA ASP A 186 -4.71 -13.27 11.90
C ASP A 186 -5.42 -11.93 11.67
N GLU A 187 -5.93 -11.70 10.46
CA GLU A 187 -6.69 -10.49 10.11
C GLU A 187 -8.03 -10.39 10.87
N LEU A 188 -8.73 -11.50 11.10
CA LEU A 188 -9.95 -11.51 11.91
C LEU A 188 -9.67 -11.20 13.39
N ASN A 189 -8.48 -11.52 13.89
CA ASN A 189 -8.08 -11.32 15.29
C ASN A 189 -7.27 -10.03 15.50
N THR A 190 -6.95 -9.27 14.44
CA THR A 190 -6.16 -8.05 14.58
C THR A 190 -6.90 -6.98 15.40
N ALA A 191 -6.17 -6.29 16.26
CA ALA A 191 -6.68 -5.12 16.98
C ALA A 191 -6.79 -3.89 16.06
N ASN A 192 -5.98 -3.83 14.99
CA ASN A 192 -6.02 -2.75 14.00
C ASN A 192 -7.02 -3.10 12.89
N GLN A 193 -8.19 -2.50 12.94
CA GLN A 193 -9.27 -2.69 11.98
C GLN A 193 -9.35 -1.59 10.91
N ASP A 194 -8.31 -0.80 10.73
CA ASP A 194 -8.28 0.31 9.78
C ASP A 194 -7.96 -0.15 8.34
N ALA A 195 -7.35 -1.32 8.19
CA ALA A 195 -7.03 -1.90 6.90
C ALA A 195 -8.27 -2.55 6.27
N VAL A 196 -9.03 -1.77 5.52
CA VAL A 196 -10.27 -2.23 4.86
C VAL A 196 -10.00 -3.02 3.57
N GLN A 197 -8.88 -2.79 2.91
CA GLN A 197 -8.48 -3.48 1.68
C GLN A 197 -7.07 -4.03 1.81
N LEU A 198 -6.92 -5.34 1.64
CA LEU A 198 -5.66 -6.07 1.73
C LEU A 198 -5.32 -6.71 0.39
N VAL A 199 -4.04 -6.79 0.05
CA VAL A 199 -3.54 -7.51 -1.12
C VAL A 199 -2.61 -8.61 -0.63
N ILE A 200 -2.95 -9.87 -0.93
CA ILE A 200 -2.24 -11.04 -0.42
C ILE A 200 -1.82 -11.94 -1.57
N GLY A 201 -0.54 -12.25 -1.65
CA GLY A 201 0.06 -13.11 -2.66
C GLY A 201 1.26 -12.47 -3.33
N SER A 202 1.80 -13.15 -4.34
CA SER A 202 2.87 -12.60 -5.18
C SER A 202 2.37 -11.42 -5.99
N PRO A 203 3.20 -10.39 -6.21
CA PRO A 203 2.83 -9.30 -7.12
C PRO A 203 2.54 -9.85 -8.51
N LEU A 204 1.36 -9.54 -9.05
CA LEU A 204 0.99 -9.84 -10.44
C LEU A 204 1.53 -8.78 -11.41
N ILE A 205 2.49 -7.99 -10.98
CA ILE A 205 3.08 -6.96 -11.82
C ILE A 205 3.90 -7.66 -12.89
N TYR A 206 3.42 -7.61 -14.13
CA TYR A 206 4.23 -7.96 -15.28
C TYR A 206 5.32 -6.90 -15.41
N VAL A 207 6.49 -7.21 -14.89
CA VAL A 207 7.69 -6.44 -15.20
C VAL A 207 8.11 -6.89 -16.60
N PRO A 208 8.08 -6.02 -17.62
CA PRO A 208 8.53 -6.39 -18.96
C PRO A 208 9.91 -6.99 -18.86
N ALA A 209 10.12 -8.16 -19.45
CA ALA A 209 11.44 -8.81 -19.45
C ALA A 209 12.51 -7.93 -20.10
N THR A 210 12.09 -7.02 -20.97
CA THR A 210 12.95 -6.04 -21.63
C THR A 210 12.33 -4.65 -21.56
N LEU A 211 13.10 -3.67 -21.11
CA LEU A 211 12.71 -2.26 -21.19
C LEU A 211 12.73 -1.80 -22.65
N SER A 212 11.72 -1.01 -23.05
CA SER A 212 11.82 -0.27 -24.33
C SER A 212 13.02 0.68 -24.28
N ASN A 213 13.77 0.75 -25.37
CA ASN A 213 14.89 1.68 -25.48
C ASN A 213 14.45 3.15 -25.63
N ASP A 214 13.15 3.38 -25.89
CA ASP A 214 12.61 4.73 -26.01
C ASP A 214 12.68 5.46 -24.66
N LEU A 215 13.22 6.66 -24.68
CA LEU A 215 13.28 7.55 -23.52
C LEU A 215 12.04 8.43 -23.49
N LYS A 216 11.37 8.46 -22.34
CA LYS A 216 10.09 9.16 -22.13
C LYS A 216 10.25 10.32 -21.16
N THR A 217 9.30 11.24 -21.25
CA THR A 217 9.14 12.33 -20.28
C THR A 217 7.73 12.27 -19.70
N TYR A 218 7.63 12.43 -18.40
CA TYR A 218 6.37 12.38 -17.64
C TYR A 218 6.15 13.71 -16.93
N ARG A 219 4.90 14.11 -16.81
CA ARG A 219 4.50 15.29 -16.04
C ARG A 219 3.35 14.93 -15.12
N ILE A 220 3.58 15.08 -13.82
CA ILE A 220 2.63 14.73 -12.76
C ILE A 220 2.27 16.02 -12.02
N LYS A 221 0.99 16.36 -12.00
CA LYS A 221 0.47 17.49 -11.22
C LYS A 221 0.01 17.03 -9.86
N ARG A 222 0.26 17.83 -8.85
CA ARG A 222 -0.16 17.57 -7.49
C ARG A 222 -0.55 18.87 -6.79
N GLN A 223 -1.66 18.81 -6.07
CA GLN A 223 -2.00 19.84 -5.11
C GLN A 223 -1.47 19.44 -3.74
N LEU A 224 -0.78 20.37 -3.09
CA LEU A 224 -0.28 20.19 -1.72
C LEU A 224 -0.97 21.23 -0.83
N THR A 225 -1.56 20.76 0.26
CA THR A 225 -2.21 21.64 1.25
C THR A 225 -1.67 21.34 2.66
N LEU A 226 -1.72 22.32 3.54
CA LEU A 226 -1.32 22.14 4.93
C LEU A 226 -2.26 21.15 5.64
N ALA A 227 -3.55 21.19 5.33
CA ALA A 227 -4.56 20.33 5.94
C ALA A 227 -4.33 18.84 5.63
N GLU A 228 -3.89 18.53 4.41
CA GLU A 228 -3.59 17.15 3.99
C GLU A 228 -2.19 16.69 4.43
N ASN A 229 -1.36 17.58 4.97
CA ASN A 229 0.01 17.30 5.37
C ASN A 229 0.29 17.83 6.78
N PRO A 230 -0.31 17.26 7.84
CA PRO A 230 -0.20 17.78 9.21
C PRO A 230 1.23 17.85 9.73
N PHE A 231 2.14 16.99 9.28
CA PHE A 231 3.56 16.99 9.68
C PHE A 231 4.29 18.30 9.36
N LEU A 232 3.77 19.11 8.43
CA LEU A 232 4.36 20.40 8.09
C LEU A 232 4.30 21.41 9.25
N GLN A 233 3.42 21.20 10.22
CA GLN A 233 3.36 22.01 11.44
C GLN A 233 4.61 21.80 12.33
N ASP A 234 5.30 20.68 12.15
CA ASP A 234 6.55 20.35 12.83
C ASP A 234 7.81 20.72 12.03
N HIS A 235 7.64 21.32 10.83
CA HIS A 235 8.75 21.78 10.00
C HIS A 235 8.53 23.26 9.58
N VAL A 236 8.77 24.15 10.56
CA VAL A 236 8.44 25.58 10.47
C VAL A 236 9.72 26.42 10.46
N ILE A 237 9.94 27.17 9.39
CA ILE A 237 11.08 28.08 9.24
C ILE A 237 10.56 29.51 9.18
N ALA A 238 11.06 30.39 10.05
CA ALA A 238 10.63 31.78 10.15
C ALA A 238 9.09 31.92 10.25
N SER A 239 8.48 31.12 11.14
CA SER A 239 7.03 31.07 11.41
C SER A 239 6.16 30.61 10.22
N ARG A 240 6.74 29.98 9.21
CA ARG A 240 6.00 29.44 8.05
C ARG A 240 6.29 27.96 7.86
N PRO A 241 5.26 27.12 7.68
CA PRO A 241 5.47 25.73 7.33
C PRO A 241 6.18 25.61 5.96
N VAL A 242 7.19 24.76 5.91
CA VAL A 242 8.01 24.53 4.72
C VAL A 242 8.10 23.05 4.45
N LEU A 243 7.97 22.62 3.18
CA LEU A 243 8.16 21.23 2.82
C LEU A 243 9.61 20.80 3.07
N PRO A 244 9.87 19.75 3.87
CA PRO A 244 11.20 19.18 3.98
C PRO A 244 11.77 18.81 2.61
N ALA A 245 13.05 19.08 2.40
CA ALA A 245 13.71 18.74 1.15
C ALA A 245 13.64 17.23 0.86
N THR A 246 13.72 16.42 1.90
CA THR A 246 13.58 14.96 1.88
C THR A 246 12.21 14.50 1.39
N CYS A 247 11.12 15.22 1.71
CA CYS A 247 9.79 14.97 1.15
C CYS A 247 9.73 15.30 -0.35
N GLY A 248 10.42 16.34 -0.79
CA GLY A 248 10.56 16.65 -2.22
C GLY A 248 11.27 15.53 -2.98
N LEU A 249 12.34 14.98 -2.41
CA LEU A 249 13.06 13.83 -2.94
C LEU A 249 12.19 12.57 -2.95
N LEU A 250 11.46 12.30 -1.85
CA LEU A 250 10.52 11.18 -1.76
C LEU A 250 9.47 11.23 -2.87
N TRP A 251 8.89 12.38 -3.16
CA TRP A 251 7.92 12.50 -4.25
C TRP A 251 8.54 12.11 -5.60
N MET A 252 9.76 12.55 -5.88
CA MET A 252 10.48 12.18 -7.10
C MET A 252 10.74 10.68 -7.17
N THR A 253 11.24 10.07 -6.09
CA THR A 253 11.56 8.63 -6.04
C THR A 253 10.32 7.77 -6.18
N ASN A 254 9.28 8.04 -5.40
CA ASN A 254 8.01 7.31 -5.48
C ASN A 254 7.39 7.36 -6.88
N ALA A 255 7.44 8.53 -7.54
CA ALA A 255 6.90 8.65 -8.88
C ALA A 255 7.69 7.80 -9.90
N CYS A 256 9.01 7.75 -9.80
CA CYS A 256 9.84 6.92 -10.66
C CYS A 256 9.62 5.41 -10.40
N GLU A 257 9.49 5.00 -9.13
CA GLU A 257 9.17 3.62 -8.75
C GLU A 257 7.79 3.20 -9.25
N GLN A 258 6.80 4.10 -9.21
CA GLN A 258 5.45 3.85 -9.75
C GLN A 258 5.43 3.73 -11.28
N ILE A 259 6.27 4.50 -11.98
CA ILE A 259 6.42 4.39 -13.45
C ILE A 259 7.07 3.07 -13.83
N TYR A 260 7.99 2.56 -13.01
CA TYR A 260 8.74 1.33 -13.25
C TYR A 260 8.63 0.35 -12.07
N PRO A 261 7.47 -0.31 -11.90
CA PRO A 261 7.31 -1.34 -10.88
C PRO A 261 8.39 -2.43 -10.99
N GLY A 262 8.95 -2.82 -9.84
CA GLY A 262 10.05 -3.78 -9.77
C GLY A 262 11.45 -3.17 -9.90
N PHE A 263 11.51 -1.82 -9.98
CA PHE A 263 12.74 -1.05 -9.78
C PHE A 263 12.63 -0.25 -8.49
N THR A 264 13.72 -0.16 -7.77
CA THR A 264 13.81 0.53 -6.48
C THR A 264 14.81 1.66 -6.56
N ALA A 265 14.50 2.80 -5.96
CA ALA A 265 15.41 3.93 -5.92
C ALA A 265 16.69 3.57 -5.15
N PHE A 266 17.82 3.66 -5.81
CA PHE A 266 19.14 3.32 -5.28
C PHE A 266 19.94 4.55 -4.86
N SER A 267 19.93 5.60 -5.68
CA SER A 267 20.66 6.82 -5.39
C SER A 267 20.02 8.04 -6.05
N SER A 268 20.33 9.20 -5.49
CA SER A 268 19.83 10.50 -5.95
C SER A 268 20.98 11.53 -6.11
N PRO A 269 21.92 11.31 -7.04
CA PRO A 269 23.00 12.25 -7.25
C PRO A 269 22.46 13.62 -7.69
N ASN A 270 23.21 14.68 -7.37
CA ASN A 270 22.89 16.05 -7.73
C ASN A 270 21.51 16.57 -7.22
N PHE A 271 21.03 16.05 -6.10
CA PHE A 271 19.86 16.64 -5.46
C PHE A 271 20.13 18.09 -5.05
N LYS A 272 19.24 19.00 -5.47
CA LYS A 272 19.38 20.45 -5.21
C LYS A 272 18.06 21.02 -4.71
N VAL A 273 18.15 21.80 -3.66
CA VAL A 273 17.09 22.71 -3.19
C VAL A 273 17.32 24.07 -3.87
N LEU A 274 16.45 24.43 -4.81
CA LEU A 274 16.53 25.69 -5.56
C LEU A 274 15.72 26.78 -4.89
N LYS A 275 14.48 26.44 -4.47
CA LYS A 275 13.59 27.30 -3.72
C LYS A 275 12.66 26.46 -2.85
N GLY A 276 12.66 26.66 -1.53
CA GLY A 276 11.75 25.95 -0.63
C GLY A 276 10.28 26.10 -1.04
N ILE A 277 9.49 25.07 -0.79
CA ILE A 277 8.02 25.12 -0.89
C ILE A 277 7.48 25.57 0.46
N ILE A 278 6.93 26.76 0.49
CA ILE A 278 6.39 27.40 1.70
C ILE A 278 4.86 27.31 1.61
N PHE A 279 4.22 26.87 2.68
CA PHE A 279 2.76 26.83 2.79
C PHE A 279 2.26 28.14 3.38
N ASP A 280 1.74 28.99 2.51
CA ASP A 280 1.15 30.27 2.82
C ASP A 280 -0.23 30.30 2.15
N GLU A 281 -1.25 30.78 2.84
CA GLU A 281 -2.65 30.81 2.36
C GLU A 281 -2.81 31.61 1.05
N SER A 282 -1.84 32.44 0.69
CA SER A 282 -1.82 33.26 -0.52
C SER A 282 -1.23 32.55 -1.75
N LEU A 283 -0.67 31.35 -1.63
CA LEU A 283 0.09 30.69 -2.70
C LEU A 283 -0.74 29.64 -3.45
N ILE A 284 -0.40 29.52 -4.74
CA ILE A 284 -0.92 28.48 -5.64
C ILE A 284 -0.43 27.11 -5.13
N ASN A 285 -1.37 26.25 -4.76
CA ASN A 285 -1.08 24.93 -4.20
C ASN A 285 -0.81 23.86 -5.27
N GLU A 286 -0.73 24.21 -6.57
CA GLU A 286 -0.47 23.27 -7.67
C GLU A 286 1.04 23.23 -7.99
N TYR A 287 1.61 22.03 -7.90
CA TYR A 287 2.99 21.75 -8.25
C TYR A 287 3.06 20.73 -9.38
N VAL A 288 4.11 20.82 -10.19
CA VAL A 288 4.37 19.91 -11.30
C VAL A 288 5.72 19.21 -11.07
N LEU A 289 5.68 17.88 -11.04
CA LEU A 289 6.86 17.05 -11.12
C LEU A 289 7.06 16.65 -12.59
N GLU A 290 8.17 17.05 -13.16
CA GLU A 290 8.64 16.61 -14.49
C GLU A 290 9.75 15.57 -14.31
N ILE A 291 9.61 14.42 -14.96
CA ILE A 291 10.55 13.31 -14.92
C ILE A 291 10.95 13.01 -16.35
N GLN A 292 12.24 13.03 -16.64
CA GLN A 292 12.81 12.68 -17.92
C GLN A 292 13.69 11.45 -17.76
N GLU A 293 13.46 10.42 -18.55
CA GLU A 293 14.36 9.28 -18.65
C GLU A 293 15.64 9.70 -19.37
N LEU A 294 16.79 9.37 -18.78
CA LEU A 294 18.11 9.70 -19.34
C LEU A 294 18.77 8.49 -19.98
N ALA A 295 18.69 7.33 -19.32
CA ALA A 295 19.28 6.09 -19.80
C ALA A 295 18.58 4.87 -19.22
N LYS A 296 18.69 3.73 -19.92
CA LYS A 296 18.22 2.40 -19.48
C LYS A 296 19.34 1.39 -19.76
N HIS A 297 19.86 0.79 -18.69
CA HIS A 297 21.03 -0.07 -18.77
C HIS A 297 20.65 -1.54 -18.59
N HIS A 298 20.77 -2.33 -19.65
CA HIS A 298 20.62 -3.80 -19.63
C HIS A 298 19.41 -4.34 -18.85
N ASN A 299 18.32 -3.61 -18.80
CA ASN A 299 17.12 -3.98 -18.04
C ASN A 299 17.33 -4.10 -16.51
N GLN A 300 18.42 -3.55 -15.98
CA GLN A 300 18.81 -3.63 -14.57
C GLN A 300 18.79 -2.26 -13.87
N GLU A 301 18.99 -1.19 -14.63
CA GLU A 301 19.12 0.15 -14.09
C GLU A 301 18.46 1.17 -15.01
N ILE A 302 17.83 2.19 -14.42
CA ILE A 302 17.22 3.31 -15.15
C ILE A 302 17.65 4.61 -14.48
N GLU A 303 18.09 5.55 -15.31
CA GLU A 303 18.48 6.89 -14.89
C GLU A 303 17.42 7.92 -15.28
N PHE A 304 17.12 8.84 -14.36
CA PHE A 304 16.17 9.92 -14.57
C PHE A 304 16.75 11.27 -14.17
N ALA A 305 16.25 12.33 -14.83
CA ALA A 305 16.29 13.69 -14.29
C ALA A 305 14.89 14.08 -13.84
N ALA A 306 14.75 14.57 -12.61
CA ALA A 306 13.50 14.98 -12.03
C ALA A 306 13.56 16.43 -11.56
N LYS A 307 12.45 17.19 -11.74
CA LYS A 307 12.31 18.58 -11.29
C LYS A 307 10.91 18.84 -10.77
N ILE A 308 10.83 19.52 -9.62
CA ILE A 308 9.56 20.02 -9.09
C ILE A 308 9.49 21.51 -9.30
N SER A 309 8.38 21.97 -9.87
CA SER A 309 8.13 23.39 -10.17
C SER A 309 6.71 23.81 -9.84
N SER A 310 6.49 25.10 -9.71
CA SER A 310 5.15 25.73 -9.65
C SER A 310 5.08 26.91 -10.59
N LYS A 311 3.87 27.43 -10.84
CA LYS A 311 3.69 28.71 -11.52
C LYS A 311 3.53 29.81 -10.50
N THR A 312 4.21 30.92 -10.70
CA THR A 312 4.01 32.16 -9.94
C THR A 312 2.76 32.90 -10.42
N SER A 313 2.29 33.87 -9.67
CA SER A 313 1.10 34.67 -10.02
C SER A 313 1.22 35.42 -11.35
N ASP A 314 2.44 35.76 -11.78
CA ASP A 314 2.76 36.34 -13.07
C ASP A 314 2.98 35.30 -14.20
N GLY A 315 2.67 34.01 -13.91
CA GLY A 315 2.71 32.90 -14.88
C GLY A 315 4.12 32.32 -15.14
N LYS A 316 5.15 32.83 -14.49
CA LYS A 316 6.51 32.29 -14.63
C LYS A 316 6.69 30.98 -13.91
N ILE A 317 7.55 30.11 -14.43
CA ILE A 317 7.90 28.84 -13.79
C ILE A 317 8.93 29.10 -12.70
N ARG A 318 8.65 28.59 -11.50
CA ARG A 318 9.58 28.58 -10.37
C ARG A 318 9.97 27.15 -10.05
N TYR A 319 11.26 26.86 -10.11
CA TYR A 319 11.80 25.55 -9.74
C TYR A 319 12.06 25.47 -8.24
N HIS A 320 11.69 24.37 -7.64
CA HIS A 320 11.82 24.11 -6.19
C HIS A 320 12.93 23.11 -5.91
N PHE A 321 12.85 21.93 -6.53
CA PHE A 321 13.80 20.85 -6.33
C PHE A 321 14.22 20.27 -7.68
N SER A 322 15.44 19.74 -7.75
CA SER A 322 15.90 18.93 -8.88
C SER A 322 16.82 17.81 -8.39
N ALA A 323 16.76 16.66 -9.04
CA ALA A 323 17.63 15.52 -8.77
C ALA A 323 17.87 14.72 -10.06
N ASN A 324 18.99 14.00 -10.11
CA ASN A 324 19.09 12.79 -10.90
C ASN A 324 18.69 11.63 -9.99
N LEU A 325 18.05 10.60 -10.55
CA LEU A 325 17.62 9.42 -9.80
C LEU A 325 18.10 8.19 -10.54
N ILE A 326 18.64 7.25 -9.79
CA ILE A 326 19.05 5.95 -10.31
C ILE A 326 18.19 4.89 -9.64
N LEU A 327 17.41 4.18 -10.42
CA LEU A 327 16.63 3.03 -9.98
C LEU A 327 17.31 1.75 -10.42
N LYS A 328 17.32 0.75 -9.53
CA LYS A 328 17.85 -0.58 -9.81
C LYS A 328 16.81 -1.65 -9.58
N ARG A 329 16.89 -2.73 -10.36
CA ARG A 329 16.06 -3.90 -10.18
C ARG A 329 16.48 -4.70 -8.95
N GLU A 330 17.78 -4.78 -8.73
CA GLU A 330 18.39 -5.42 -7.56
C GLU A 330 19.28 -4.40 -6.84
N ILE A 331 18.97 -4.17 -5.57
CA ILE A 331 19.77 -3.30 -4.72
C ILE A 331 20.99 -4.09 -4.23
N PRO A 332 22.22 -3.60 -4.40
CA PRO A 332 23.39 -4.27 -3.87
C PRO A 332 23.34 -4.35 -2.34
N ALA A 333 23.95 -5.38 -1.78
CA ALA A 333 24.04 -5.52 -0.33
C ALA A 333 24.66 -4.25 0.29
N PRO A 334 24.14 -3.80 1.45
CA PRO A 334 24.72 -2.63 2.12
C PRO A 334 26.17 -2.91 2.52
N PRO A 335 27.04 -1.88 2.50
CA PRO A 335 28.41 -2.04 2.95
C PRO A 335 28.41 -2.44 4.43
N SER A 336 29.24 -3.42 4.81
CA SER A 336 29.45 -3.73 6.21
C SER A 336 30.49 -2.76 6.77
N TYR A 337 30.08 -2.01 7.79
CA TYR A 337 31.01 -1.18 8.56
C TYR A 337 31.57 -2.03 9.70
N GLY A 338 32.91 -2.05 9.83
CA GLY A 338 33.58 -2.63 11.02
C GLY A 338 33.19 -1.90 12.28
N SER A 339 33.64 -2.36 13.45
CA SER A 339 33.35 -1.71 14.72
C SER A 339 33.66 -0.21 14.65
N LEU A 340 32.64 0.62 14.82
CA LEU A 340 32.83 2.06 14.99
C LEU A 340 33.50 2.26 16.38
N ASN A 341 34.73 2.73 16.39
CA ASN A 341 35.39 3.15 17.63
C ASN A 341 34.83 4.51 18.05
N PHE A 342 34.00 4.51 19.06
CA PHE A 342 33.51 5.75 19.68
C PHE A 342 34.48 6.19 20.76
N ASN A 343 35.21 7.27 20.56
CA ASN A 343 35.81 7.98 21.65
C ASN A 343 34.72 8.77 22.36
N GLN A 344 34.27 8.26 23.50
CA GLN A 344 33.31 8.96 24.35
C GLN A 344 34.06 10.06 25.14
N ASP A 345 34.13 11.27 24.63
CA ASP A 345 34.38 12.45 25.45
C ASP A 345 33.06 12.82 26.12
N GLU A 346 32.92 12.55 27.40
CA GLU A 346 31.69 12.72 28.18
C GLU A 346 31.15 14.17 28.22
N GLU A 347 31.99 15.18 27.97
CA GLU A 347 31.58 16.60 27.94
C GLU A 347 30.78 17.02 26.70
N LEU A 348 30.64 16.17 25.68
CA LEU A 348 30.00 16.52 24.40
C LEU A 348 28.63 15.90 24.19
N LEU A 349 28.10 15.16 25.15
CA LEU A 349 26.81 14.48 25.04
C LEU A 349 25.64 15.47 25.24
N LYS A 350 25.23 16.18 24.17
CA LYS A 350 23.97 16.89 24.19
C LYS A 350 22.81 15.91 24.06
N THR A 351 21.84 16.06 24.94
CA THR A 351 20.60 15.27 24.93
C THR A 351 19.61 15.80 23.89
N ASN A 352 18.60 15.01 23.56
CA ASN A 352 17.51 15.43 22.68
C ASN A 352 16.91 16.78 23.11
N GLN A 353 16.64 16.99 24.40
CA GLN A 353 16.07 18.23 24.90
C GLN A 353 16.96 19.44 24.62
N GLU A 354 18.28 19.33 24.76
CA GLU A 354 19.22 20.42 24.51
C GLU A 354 19.35 20.76 23.02
N LEU A 355 19.22 19.75 22.15
CA LEU A 355 19.33 19.92 20.70
C LEU A 355 18.12 20.60 20.07
N TYR A 356 16.91 20.41 20.63
CA TYR A 356 15.64 20.91 20.09
C TYR A 356 15.01 22.03 20.94
N GLN A 357 15.74 22.58 21.93
CA GLN A 357 15.25 23.75 22.69
C GLN A 357 15.28 25.04 21.85
N VAL A 358 14.23 25.85 22.00
CA VAL A 358 13.89 26.99 21.12
C VAL A 358 14.83 28.19 21.28
N ASN A 359 15.79 28.18 22.19
CA ASN A 359 16.66 29.33 22.48
C ASN A 359 18.07 29.12 21.91
N ASP A 360 18.47 30.02 21.05
CA ASP A 360 19.82 30.20 20.48
C ASP A 360 20.37 29.02 19.69
N CYS A 361 20.12 28.99 18.38
CA CYS A 361 20.76 28.11 17.40
C CYS A 361 20.38 26.62 17.47
N SER A 362 19.28 26.26 18.12
CA SER A 362 18.77 24.90 18.14
C SER A 362 18.11 24.48 16.82
N LEU A 363 17.95 23.19 16.64
CA LEU A 363 17.16 22.63 15.54
C LEU A 363 15.70 23.11 15.68
N PHE A 364 15.15 23.69 14.60
CA PHE A 364 13.80 24.31 14.58
C PHE A 364 12.65 23.31 14.49
N HIS A 365 12.96 22.02 14.44
CA HIS A 365 12.03 20.96 14.14
C HIS A 365 11.10 20.63 15.31
N GLY A 366 9.81 20.41 15.01
CA GLY A 366 8.82 19.89 15.95
C GLY A 366 8.94 18.37 16.15
N ILE A 367 8.05 17.83 16.96
CA ILE A 367 8.13 16.46 17.52
C ILE A 367 8.26 15.37 16.45
N THR A 368 7.63 15.54 15.29
CA THR A 368 7.69 14.56 14.17
C THR A 368 9.11 14.37 13.62
N PHE A 369 10.00 15.35 13.81
CA PHE A 369 11.38 15.35 13.31
C PHE A 369 12.44 15.33 14.41
N GLN A 370 12.05 15.25 15.68
CA GLN A 370 12.97 15.25 16.82
C GLN A 370 13.59 13.87 17.05
N GLY A 371 14.28 13.33 16.03
CA GLY A 371 14.82 11.98 16.04
C GLY A 371 16.26 11.84 16.50
N VAL A 372 17.02 12.92 16.73
CA VAL A 372 18.36 12.83 17.32
C VAL A 372 18.24 12.59 18.83
N LYS A 373 18.71 11.44 19.28
CA LYS A 373 18.68 11.08 20.71
C LYS A 373 19.87 11.65 21.45
N SER A 374 21.06 11.52 20.87
CA SER A 374 22.32 12.02 21.46
C SER A 374 23.38 12.21 20.38
N VAL A 375 24.36 13.06 20.67
CA VAL A 375 25.61 13.18 19.92
C VAL A 375 26.65 12.32 20.63
N LEU A 376 27.11 11.26 19.94
CA LEU A 376 28.05 10.29 20.51
C LEU A 376 29.52 10.71 20.33
N ASN A 377 29.81 11.41 19.25
CA ASN A 377 31.14 11.93 18.94
C ASN A 377 31.03 13.12 18.00
N ILE A 378 31.87 14.13 18.18
CA ILE A 378 32.00 15.27 17.28
C ILE A 378 33.46 15.72 17.18
N SER A 379 33.96 15.90 15.98
CA SER A 379 35.29 16.42 15.68
C SER A 379 35.26 17.23 14.38
N HIS A 380 36.37 17.90 14.03
CA HIS A 380 36.46 18.64 12.74
C HIS A 380 36.19 17.80 11.51
N ASN A 381 36.37 16.49 11.59
CA ASN A 381 36.28 15.59 10.42
C ASN A 381 35.10 14.64 10.48
N GLN A 382 34.40 14.51 11.62
CA GLN A 382 33.30 13.58 11.76
C GLN A 382 32.35 13.99 12.89
N ILE A 383 31.11 13.58 12.73
CA ILE A 383 30.08 13.57 13.78
C ILE A 383 29.39 12.22 13.79
N THR A 384 29.12 11.69 14.98
CA THR A 384 28.31 10.50 15.16
C THR A 384 27.14 10.83 16.06
N ILE A 385 25.95 10.54 15.60
CA ILE A 385 24.71 10.76 16.33
C ILE A 385 23.95 9.45 16.52
N GLU A 386 23.28 9.31 17.64
CA GLU A 386 22.30 8.27 17.85
C GLU A 386 20.91 8.81 17.47
N CYS A 387 20.25 8.15 16.53
CA CYS A 387 18.93 8.54 16.07
C CYS A 387 17.89 7.49 16.42
N TYR A 388 16.72 7.95 16.87
CA TYR A 388 15.54 7.14 17.03
C TYR A 388 14.33 7.95 16.58
N LEU A 389 13.57 7.41 15.68
CA LEU A 389 12.33 8.04 15.23
C LEU A 389 11.21 7.00 15.28
N THR A 390 10.13 7.35 15.98
CA THR A 390 8.89 6.56 15.93
C THR A 390 8.31 6.65 14.52
N GLU A 391 7.84 5.54 14.00
CA GLU A 391 7.22 5.56 12.67
C GLU A 391 5.96 6.45 12.69
N PRO A 392 5.88 7.46 11.81
CA PRO A 392 4.71 8.32 11.76
C PRO A 392 3.47 7.53 11.37
N THR A 393 2.33 7.85 11.99
CA THR A 393 1.02 7.30 11.63
C THR A 393 0.66 7.66 10.18
N ALA A 394 -0.30 6.94 9.58
CA ALA A 394 -0.78 7.25 8.24
C ALA A 394 -1.29 8.70 8.13
N GLN A 395 -1.96 9.21 9.16
CA GLN A 395 -2.42 10.60 9.22
C GLN A 395 -1.25 11.60 9.25
N GLN A 396 -0.18 11.31 10.00
CA GLN A 396 1.01 12.16 10.04
C GLN A 396 1.78 12.16 8.72
N LYS A 397 1.81 11.03 7.99
CA LYS A 397 2.46 10.94 6.65
C LYS A 397 1.75 11.81 5.61
N GLY A 398 0.46 12.10 5.77
CA GLY A 398 -0.31 12.89 4.84
C GLY A 398 -0.22 12.34 3.41
N GLN A 399 0.09 13.22 2.46
CA GLN A 399 0.26 12.85 1.06
C GLN A 399 1.63 12.22 0.73
N PHE A 400 2.52 12.03 1.72
CA PHE A 400 3.91 11.54 1.54
C PHE A 400 4.09 10.14 2.14
N THR A 401 3.31 9.20 1.67
CA THR A 401 3.51 7.77 1.98
C THR A 401 4.83 7.29 1.38
N PHE A 402 5.53 6.39 2.06
CA PHE A 402 6.81 5.87 1.61
C PHE A 402 6.90 4.35 1.81
N GLN A 403 7.67 3.69 0.94
CA GLN A 403 7.98 2.28 1.02
C GLN A 403 9.50 2.05 1.13
N THR A 404 10.25 2.60 0.21
CA THR A 404 11.71 2.37 0.10
C THR A 404 12.51 3.45 0.83
N PHE A 405 12.11 4.70 0.73
CA PHE A 405 12.83 5.85 1.28
C PHE A 405 12.01 6.54 2.36
N ASN A 406 12.51 6.57 3.60
CA ASN A 406 11.86 7.25 4.72
C ASN A 406 12.36 8.71 4.82
N PRO A 407 11.54 9.71 4.46
CA PRO A 407 11.94 11.11 4.43
C PRO A 407 12.23 11.70 5.82
N TYR A 408 11.55 11.20 6.86
CA TYR A 408 11.73 11.69 8.23
C TYR A 408 13.08 11.27 8.79
N ILE A 409 13.44 9.99 8.64
CA ILE A 409 14.77 9.49 9.07
C ILE A 409 15.86 10.21 8.29
N SER A 410 15.68 10.42 6.99
CA SER A 410 16.66 11.11 6.16
C SER A 410 16.81 12.58 6.52
N ASP A 411 15.73 13.23 6.94
CA ASP A 411 15.79 14.61 7.45
C ASP A 411 16.57 14.69 8.78
N VAL A 412 16.26 13.79 9.72
CA VAL A 412 16.99 13.67 11.00
C VAL A 412 18.48 13.40 10.78
N GLN A 413 18.86 12.62 9.78
CA GLN A 413 20.27 12.41 9.45
C GLN A 413 20.97 13.71 9.02
N ILE A 414 20.27 14.61 8.34
CA ILE A 414 20.80 15.93 7.95
C ILE A 414 21.01 16.84 9.17
N HIS A 415 20.30 16.64 10.26
CA HIS A 415 20.52 17.39 11.51
C HIS A 415 21.97 17.27 12.03
N SER A 416 22.64 16.17 11.75
CA SER A 416 24.05 16.00 12.11
C SER A 416 24.96 17.08 11.51
N LEU A 417 24.70 17.48 10.25
CA LEU A 417 25.47 18.54 9.57
C LEU A 417 25.19 19.90 10.22
N TRP A 418 23.95 20.15 10.60
CA TRP A 418 23.58 21.37 11.31
C TRP A 418 24.25 21.45 12.69
N ILE A 419 24.18 20.37 13.46
CA ILE A 419 24.82 20.27 14.79
C ILE A 419 26.32 20.47 14.65
N TRP A 420 26.97 19.83 13.68
CA TRP A 420 28.40 19.98 13.41
C TRP A 420 28.77 21.42 13.06
N THR A 421 28.01 22.08 12.16
CA THR A 421 28.21 23.46 11.76
C THR A 421 28.08 24.40 12.94
N GLN A 422 27.08 24.26 13.78
CA GLN A 422 26.87 25.06 14.95
C GLN A 422 27.98 24.89 16.01
N TYR A 423 28.54 23.71 16.10
CA TYR A 423 29.61 23.41 17.07
C TYR A 423 30.94 24.08 16.71
N PHE A 424 31.29 24.14 15.41
CA PHE A 424 32.59 24.65 14.98
C PHE A 424 32.58 26.03 14.36
N HIS A 425 31.43 26.61 14.05
CA HIS A 425 31.30 27.87 13.34
C HIS A 425 30.35 28.87 14.04
N GLN A 426 30.26 28.79 15.35
CA GLN A 426 29.58 29.84 16.17
C GLN A 426 30.28 31.18 16.12
#